data_c29eced7c7f15a8e6b1198d172cad837
#
_entry.id   c29eced7c7f15a8e6b1198d172cad837
#
_cell.length_a   1.000
_cell.length_b   1.000
_cell.length_c   1.000
_cell.angle_alpha   90.00
_cell.angle_beta   90.00
_cell.angle_gamma   90.00
#
_symmetry.space_group_name_H-M   'P 1'
#
loop_
_entity.id
_entity.type
_entity.pdbx_description
1 polymer ?
#
loop_
_entity_poly.entity_id
_entity_poly.type
_entity_poly.pdbx_seq_one_letter_code
_entity_poly.pdbx_strand_id
1 'polypeptide(L)'
;MRRIPIYALQPGMKVARPVYGSEGLVLLQRNMILTRRYITQLKQLGMPFLYIDDGMLDGHDVADVIRDETRHQAVLRVRDLVAAVETPNPQSHVLLRTQQASRTVHDIVSDLLSQRNLMVNLVDIRLEDDYLFSHSVKVDIRLEDDYLFSHSVNVCILSLITGLTAGLKRDQLVTLGVGAILHDVGKGALPHHILYKNGSLTAEEFDVIKTHTTKGYEILLNTPEGREVALEHHERYDGNGYPDGKQGRQISQNAQIASICDVYDAVTSVRIYRAAHPPHEAVELVSASGNRAFSLDLVQKFLRNIAAYPSGSIVELSDQRVGIVIDTPPGFSKYPRVRLLFDQDKQPYKRTLEINTLDHPSLMIRKVLTEEEFAALRGIVI
;
A
#
# COMPACT_ATOMS: atom_id res chain seq x y z
N MET A 1 0.92 18.03 -3.09
CA MET A 1 1.40 17.05 -4.12
C MET A 1 0.28 16.11 -4.53
N ARG A 2 0.27 15.62 -5.77
CA ARG A 2 -0.70 14.63 -6.22
C ARG A 2 -0.03 13.54 -7.06
N ARG A 3 -0.69 12.40 -7.14
CA ARG A 3 -0.26 11.24 -7.89
C ARG A 3 -0.62 11.44 -9.37
N ILE A 4 0.37 11.41 -10.27
CA ILE A 4 0.17 11.53 -11.72
C ILE A 4 0.73 10.27 -12.40
N PRO A 5 -0.08 9.56 -13.19
CA PRO A 5 0.37 8.39 -13.97
C PRO A 5 1.50 8.76 -14.92
N ILE A 6 2.38 7.79 -15.18
CA ILE A 6 3.59 8.01 -15.98
C ILE A 6 3.29 8.51 -17.41
N TYR A 7 2.16 8.09 -17.99
CA TYR A 7 1.74 8.51 -19.33
C TYR A 7 1.29 9.97 -19.40
N ALA A 8 0.83 10.55 -18.27
CA ALA A 8 0.36 11.92 -18.16
C ALA A 8 1.46 12.90 -17.71
N LEU A 9 2.66 12.41 -17.40
CA LEU A 9 3.79 13.27 -17.01
C LEU A 9 4.27 14.14 -18.16
N GLN A 10 4.54 15.40 -17.86
CA GLN A 10 5.05 16.39 -18.82
C GLN A 10 6.39 16.98 -18.35
N PRO A 11 7.29 17.33 -19.30
CA PRO A 11 8.49 18.10 -18.97
C PRO A 11 8.11 19.41 -18.27
N GLY A 12 8.90 19.78 -17.27
CA GLY A 12 8.62 20.98 -16.45
C GLY A 12 7.87 20.68 -15.16
N MET A 13 7.24 19.50 -15.00
CA MET A 13 6.62 19.09 -13.74
C MET A 13 7.68 18.88 -12.66
N LYS A 14 7.34 19.18 -11.40
CA LYS A 14 8.23 19.14 -10.25
C LYS A 14 7.94 17.90 -9.39
N VAL A 15 8.98 17.11 -9.13
CA VAL A 15 8.90 15.91 -8.30
C VAL A 15 8.61 16.27 -6.85
N ALA A 16 7.58 15.71 -6.25
CA ALA A 16 7.18 15.99 -4.87
C ALA A 16 7.77 15.05 -3.82
N ARG A 17 8.11 13.81 -4.20
CA ARG A 17 8.75 12.79 -3.34
C ARG A 17 9.97 12.19 -4.03
N PRO A 18 11.00 11.78 -3.27
CA PRO A 18 12.12 11.05 -3.84
C PRO A 18 11.65 9.78 -4.57
N VAL A 19 12.30 9.46 -5.68
CA VAL A 19 12.06 8.23 -6.45
C VAL A 19 13.25 7.32 -6.26
N TYR A 20 13.02 6.11 -5.81
CA TYR A 20 14.06 5.11 -5.55
C TYR A 20 14.03 4.03 -6.64
N GLY A 21 15.20 3.53 -7.01
CA GLY A 21 15.35 2.33 -7.82
C GLY A 21 15.32 1.06 -6.96
N SER A 22 15.30 -0.10 -7.60
CA SER A 22 15.26 -1.42 -6.94
C SER A 22 16.44 -1.68 -5.99
N GLU A 23 17.62 -1.09 -6.27
CA GLU A 23 18.80 -1.20 -5.40
C GLU A 23 18.86 -0.13 -4.30
N GLY A 24 17.80 0.68 -4.17
CA GLY A 24 17.73 1.72 -3.17
C GLY A 24 18.46 3.02 -3.51
N LEU A 25 18.99 3.14 -4.70
CA LEU A 25 19.58 4.37 -5.17
C LEU A 25 18.47 5.40 -5.45
N VAL A 26 18.71 6.64 -5.04
CA VAL A 26 17.80 7.75 -5.36
C VAL A 26 17.93 8.07 -6.84
N LEU A 27 16.91 7.75 -7.64
CA LEU A 27 16.85 8.06 -9.08
C LEU A 27 16.54 9.53 -9.33
N LEU A 28 15.56 10.07 -8.60
CA LEU A 28 15.18 11.49 -8.63
C LEU A 28 14.99 12.00 -7.20
N GLN A 29 15.51 13.16 -6.91
CA GLN A 29 15.31 13.84 -5.63
C GLN A 29 14.02 14.67 -5.64
N ARG A 30 13.48 14.95 -4.46
CA ARG A 30 12.40 15.93 -4.27
C ARG A 30 12.81 17.27 -4.88
N ASN A 31 11.85 17.96 -5.48
CA ASN A 31 12.01 19.25 -6.16
C ASN A 31 12.75 19.20 -7.52
N MET A 32 13.18 18.05 -8.00
CA MET A 32 13.71 17.97 -9.36
C MET A 32 12.64 18.25 -10.41
N ILE A 33 13.04 18.95 -11.47
CA ILE A 33 12.17 19.23 -12.62
C ILE A 33 12.32 18.11 -13.64
N LEU A 34 11.19 17.54 -14.04
CA LEU A 34 11.15 16.47 -15.03
C LEU A 34 11.56 16.98 -16.41
N THR A 35 12.44 16.25 -17.07
CA THR A 35 12.80 16.42 -18.48
C THR A 35 12.20 15.28 -19.30
N ARG A 36 12.12 15.43 -20.63
CA ARG A 36 11.72 14.33 -21.53
C ARG A 36 12.57 13.07 -21.31
N ARG A 37 13.88 13.25 -21.07
CA ARG A 37 14.80 12.14 -20.82
C ARG A 37 14.45 11.39 -19.54
N TYR A 38 14.18 12.10 -18.44
CA TYR A 38 13.76 11.47 -17.17
C TYR A 38 12.45 10.71 -17.33
N ILE A 39 11.44 11.30 -17.97
CA ILE A 39 10.15 10.64 -18.23
C ILE A 39 10.34 9.37 -19.05
N THR A 40 11.16 9.42 -20.10
CA THR A 40 11.46 8.23 -20.92
C THR A 40 12.15 7.14 -20.11
N GLN A 41 13.15 7.50 -19.29
CA GLN A 41 13.86 6.54 -18.42
C GLN A 41 12.92 5.92 -17.37
N LEU A 42 12.05 6.73 -16.76
CA LEU A 42 11.08 6.23 -15.78
C LEU A 42 10.03 5.31 -16.41
N LYS A 43 9.58 5.64 -17.65
CA LYS A 43 8.75 4.72 -18.45
C LYS A 43 9.46 3.41 -18.73
N GLN A 44 10.76 3.48 -19.07
CA GLN A 44 11.59 2.29 -19.29
C GLN A 44 11.82 1.47 -18.03
N LEU A 45 11.80 2.09 -16.86
CA LEU A 45 11.89 1.42 -15.57
C LEU A 45 10.53 0.91 -15.06
N GLY A 46 9.46 0.96 -15.86
CA GLY A 46 8.15 0.48 -15.46
C GLY A 46 7.48 1.29 -14.34
N MET A 47 7.87 2.55 -14.12
CA MET A 47 7.24 3.38 -13.07
C MET A 47 5.78 3.66 -13.42
N PRO A 48 4.80 3.31 -12.56
CA PRO A 48 3.38 3.49 -12.88
C PRO A 48 2.92 4.94 -12.76
N PHE A 49 3.49 5.68 -11.82
CA PHE A 49 3.15 7.08 -11.52
C PHE A 49 4.26 7.77 -10.74
N LEU A 50 4.17 9.09 -10.61
CA LEU A 50 4.98 9.89 -9.67
C LEU A 50 4.08 10.79 -8.81
N TYR A 51 4.62 11.19 -7.65
CA TYR A 51 4.07 12.30 -6.89
C TYR A 51 4.65 13.61 -7.42
N ILE A 52 3.77 14.48 -7.90
CA ILE A 52 4.09 15.75 -8.54
C ILE A 52 3.57 16.90 -7.69
N ASP A 53 4.39 17.92 -7.54
CA ASP A 53 4.02 19.20 -6.97
C ASP A 53 3.63 20.14 -8.13
N ASP A 54 2.34 20.26 -8.39
CA ASP A 54 1.76 21.09 -9.45
C ASP A 54 1.04 22.33 -8.90
N GLY A 55 1.24 22.64 -7.61
CA GLY A 55 0.66 23.80 -6.95
C GLY A 55 -0.83 23.68 -6.60
N MET A 56 -1.52 22.62 -7.03
CA MET A 56 -2.98 22.51 -6.81
C MET A 56 -3.36 22.31 -5.33
N LEU A 57 -2.43 21.80 -4.53
CA LEU A 57 -2.58 21.59 -3.09
C LEU A 57 -1.72 22.58 -2.27
N ASP A 58 -1.36 23.72 -2.83
CA ASP A 58 -0.60 24.73 -2.10
C ASP A 58 -1.31 25.13 -0.80
N GLY A 59 -0.51 25.23 0.29
CA GLY A 59 -1.01 25.46 1.64
C GLY A 59 -1.41 24.19 2.41
N HIS A 60 -1.36 23.00 1.79
CA HIS A 60 -1.65 21.73 2.45
C HIS A 60 -0.46 20.79 2.31
N ASP A 61 0.10 20.37 3.45
CA ASP A 61 1.17 19.37 3.47
C ASP A 61 0.55 17.97 3.48
N VAL A 62 0.83 17.19 2.42
CA VAL A 62 0.44 15.78 2.33
C VAL A 62 1.67 14.97 2.75
N ALA A 63 1.85 14.81 4.06
CA ALA A 63 2.92 13.99 4.60
C ALA A 63 2.55 12.50 4.57
N ASP A 64 3.56 11.63 4.42
CA ASP A 64 3.41 10.21 4.70
C ASP A 64 3.35 9.97 6.23
N VAL A 65 2.77 8.85 6.63
CA VAL A 65 2.68 8.44 8.03
C VAL A 65 4.03 8.02 8.63
N ILE A 66 4.99 7.67 7.78
CA ILE A 66 6.39 7.39 8.15
C ILE A 66 7.35 8.13 7.20
N ARG A 67 8.60 8.29 7.63
CA ARG A 67 9.64 8.91 6.80
C ARG A 67 9.99 8.02 5.59
N ASP A 68 10.31 8.65 4.46
CA ASP A 68 10.72 7.96 3.23
C ASP A 68 11.95 7.06 3.47
N GLU A 69 12.92 7.52 4.27
CA GLU A 69 14.11 6.77 4.63
C GLU A 69 13.78 5.51 5.45
N THR A 70 12.86 5.64 6.42
CA THR A 70 12.42 4.50 7.25
C THR A 70 11.74 3.44 6.39
N ARG A 71 10.84 3.86 5.49
CA ARG A 71 10.15 2.97 4.54
C ARG A 71 11.16 2.24 3.65
N HIS A 72 12.07 2.98 3.06
CA HIS A 72 13.07 2.42 2.15
C HIS A 72 13.99 1.41 2.85
N GLN A 73 14.50 1.74 4.04
CA GLN A 73 15.31 0.81 4.83
C GLN A 73 14.53 -0.45 5.23
N ALA A 74 13.24 -0.34 5.47
CA ALA A 74 12.37 -1.47 5.76
C ALA A 74 12.31 -2.44 4.58
N VAL A 75 12.10 -1.94 3.37
CA VAL A 75 12.04 -2.74 2.13
C VAL A 75 13.36 -3.50 1.92
N LEU A 76 14.51 -2.83 2.05
CA LEU A 76 15.82 -3.46 1.90
C LEU A 76 16.03 -4.60 2.91
N ARG A 77 15.61 -4.42 4.18
CA ARG A 77 15.77 -5.44 5.22
C ARG A 77 14.86 -6.65 5.01
N VAL A 78 13.63 -6.44 4.50
CA VAL A 78 12.73 -7.54 4.13
C VAL A 78 13.32 -8.33 2.97
N ARG A 79 13.84 -7.66 1.94
CA ARG A 79 14.56 -8.29 0.83
C ARG A 79 15.70 -9.18 1.31
N ASP A 80 16.57 -8.62 2.16
CA ASP A 80 17.74 -9.36 2.69
C ASP A 80 17.32 -10.59 3.52
N LEU A 81 16.16 -10.54 4.17
CA LEU A 81 15.62 -11.66 4.94
C LEU A 81 15.12 -12.77 4.01
N VAL A 82 14.31 -12.43 3.00
CA VAL A 82 13.79 -13.42 2.04
C VAL A 82 14.94 -14.11 1.32
N ALA A 83 15.95 -13.35 0.86
CA ALA A 83 17.16 -13.91 0.27
C ALA A 83 17.92 -14.86 1.24
N ALA A 84 17.89 -14.59 2.54
CA ALA A 84 18.51 -15.48 3.53
C ALA A 84 17.75 -16.80 3.71
N VAL A 85 16.42 -16.81 3.51
CA VAL A 85 15.60 -18.03 3.58
C VAL A 85 15.89 -18.97 2.41
N GLU A 86 16.20 -18.43 1.25
CA GLU A 86 16.51 -19.18 0.04
C GLU A 86 17.90 -19.88 0.07
N THR A 87 18.73 -19.55 1.08
CA THR A 87 20.09 -20.15 1.17
C THR A 87 20.05 -21.60 1.67
N PRO A 88 21.02 -22.46 1.29
CA PRO A 88 21.04 -23.88 1.69
C PRO A 88 21.17 -24.14 3.20
N ASN A 89 21.54 -23.14 4.01
CA ASN A 89 21.68 -23.28 5.47
C ASN A 89 21.15 -22.02 6.19
N PRO A 90 19.81 -21.85 6.21
CA PRO A 90 19.19 -20.56 6.54
C PRO A 90 19.24 -20.18 8.04
N GLN A 91 19.35 -21.13 8.99
CA GLN A 91 19.03 -20.90 10.40
C GLN A 91 19.77 -19.73 11.06
N SER A 92 21.09 -19.63 10.92
CA SER A 92 21.87 -18.54 11.56
C SER A 92 21.66 -17.20 10.85
N HIS A 93 21.55 -17.22 9.53
CA HIS A 93 21.34 -16.02 8.72
C HIS A 93 19.91 -15.46 8.92
N VAL A 94 18.92 -16.33 8.94
CA VAL A 94 17.52 -15.95 9.19
C VAL A 94 17.36 -15.27 10.55
N LEU A 95 17.92 -15.85 11.62
CA LEU A 95 17.82 -15.25 12.96
C LEU A 95 18.38 -13.83 13.00
N LEU A 96 19.57 -13.61 12.42
CA LEU A 96 20.18 -12.27 12.35
C LEU A 96 19.29 -11.28 11.57
N ARG A 97 18.76 -11.72 10.42
CA ARG A 97 17.91 -10.86 9.56
C ARG A 97 16.55 -10.57 10.20
N THR A 98 15.98 -11.54 10.91
CA THR A 98 14.75 -11.33 11.68
C THR A 98 14.94 -10.28 12.79
N GLN A 99 16.08 -10.31 13.49
CA GLN A 99 16.42 -9.27 14.46
C GLN A 99 16.56 -7.88 13.79
N GLN A 100 17.11 -7.81 12.60
CA GLN A 100 17.19 -6.55 11.83
C GLN A 100 15.81 -6.05 11.42
N ALA A 101 14.92 -6.93 10.98
CA ALA A 101 13.53 -6.60 10.67
C ALA A 101 12.80 -6.08 11.93
N SER A 102 12.99 -6.71 13.09
CA SER A 102 12.43 -6.23 14.36
C SER A 102 12.90 -4.81 14.71
N ARG A 103 14.18 -4.48 14.53
CA ARG A 103 14.69 -3.10 14.72
C ARG A 103 13.99 -2.11 13.79
N THR A 104 13.74 -2.50 12.54
CA THR A 104 12.97 -1.66 11.61
C THR A 104 11.56 -1.38 12.10
N VAL A 105 10.89 -2.37 12.67
CA VAL A 105 9.57 -2.19 13.26
C VAL A 105 9.62 -1.18 14.41
N HIS A 106 10.66 -1.20 15.24
CA HIS A 106 10.85 -0.18 16.29
C HIS A 106 10.98 1.24 15.71
N ASP A 107 11.69 1.40 14.57
CA ASP A 107 11.82 2.68 13.89
C ASP A 107 10.46 3.15 13.34
N ILE A 108 9.70 2.25 12.68
CA ILE A 108 8.35 2.53 12.17
C ILE A 108 7.40 2.91 13.31
N VAL A 109 7.38 2.16 14.41
CA VAL A 109 6.56 2.47 15.58
C VAL A 109 6.92 3.84 16.15
N SER A 110 8.20 4.19 16.20
CA SER A 110 8.65 5.49 16.69
C SER A 110 8.22 6.63 15.77
N ASP A 111 8.31 6.44 14.45
CA ASP A 111 7.81 7.40 13.47
C ASP A 111 6.29 7.61 13.64
N LEU A 112 5.51 6.51 13.70
CA LEU A 112 4.04 6.59 13.86
C LEU A 112 3.62 7.27 15.16
N LEU A 113 4.29 6.97 16.28
CA LEU A 113 3.98 7.59 17.58
C LEU A 113 4.33 9.09 17.62
N SER A 114 5.19 9.56 16.73
CA SER A 114 5.52 10.98 16.59
C SER A 114 4.49 11.78 15.78
N GLN A 115 3.64 11.10 15.01
CA GLN A 115 2.65 11.73 14.13
C GLN A 115 1.39 12.16 14.90
N ARG A 116 0.85 13.33 14.53
CA ARG A 116 -0.44 13.82 15.02
C ARG A 116 -1.63 13.28 14.25
N ASN A 117 -1.41 12.91 13.01
CA ASN A 117 -2.43 12.39 12.10
C ASN A 117 -1.93 11.09 11.46
N LEU A 118 -2.70 10.02 11.63
CA LEU A 118 -2.39 8.68 11.11
C LEU A 118 -3.25 8.33 9.89
N MET A 119 -3.86 9.31 9.23
CA MET A 119 -4.61 9.05 7.99
C MET A 119 -3.67 8.61 6.87
N VAL A 120 -3.93 7.44 6.31
CA VAL A 120 -3.22 6.92 5.14
C VAL A 120 -3.82 7.57 3.90
N ASN A 121 -3.13 8.59 3.41
CA ASN A 121 -3.53 9.40 2.25
C ASN A 121 -2.67 9.14 1.01
N LEU A 122 -1.61 8.33 1.14
CA LEU A 122 -0.69 8.07 0.04
C LEU A 122 -0.75 6.59 -0.36
N VAL A 123 -0.71 6.38 -1.66
CA VAL A 123 -0.50 5.05 -2.25
C VAL A 123 1.00 4.92 -2.50
N ASP A 124 1.58 3.79 -2.14
CA ASP A 124 3.01 3.56 -2.32
C ASP A 124 3.41 3.55 -3.80
N ILE A 125 4.60 4.09 -4.11
CA ILE A 125 5.17 4.05 -5.46
C ILE A 125 5.94 2.75 -5.57
N ARG A 126 5.55 1.90 -6.52
CA ARG A 126 6.24 0.65 -6.84
C ARG A 126 6.67 0.67 -8.29
N LEU A 127 7.80 0.03 -8.57
CA LEU A 127 8.21 -0.22 -9.95
C LEU A 127 7.27 -1.27 -10.56
N GLU A 128 6.70 -0.96 -11.73
CA GLU A 128 6.08 -1.95 -12.61
C GLU A 128 7.16 -2.45 -13.56
N ASP A 129 7.91 -3.48 -13.17
CA ASP A 129 9.02 -3.94 -13.97
C ASP A 129 8.64 -4.82 -15.18
N ASP A 130 7.35 -5.04 -15.41
CA ASP A 130 6.89 -6.05 -16.37
C ASP A 130 6.70 -5.61 -17.82
N TYR A 131 6.70 -4.32 -18.11
CA TYR A 131 6.36 -3.89 -19.48
C TYR A 131 7.53 -3.89 -20.45
N LEU A 132 8.77 -4.01 -20.00
CA LEU A 132 9.95 -3.82 -20.88
C LEU A 132 10.78 -5.06 -21.16
N PHE A 133 10.64 -6.13 -20.40
CA PHE A 133 11.49 -7.30 -20.59
C PHE A 133 10.89 -8.42 -21.45
N SER A 134 9.67 -8.27 -21.94
CA SER A 134 9.08 -9.29 -22.84
C SER A 134 9.74 -9.40 -24.21
N HIS A 135 10.67 -8.53 -24.58
CA HIS A 135 11.26 -8.52 -25.92
C HIS A 135 12.77 -8.74 -26.02
N SER A 136 13.52 -8.74 -24.95
CA SER A 136 14.93 -9.14 -25.02
C SER A 136 15.57 -9.30 -23.65
N VAL A 137 15.76 -10.47 -23.17
CA VAL A 137 16.59 -10.96 -22.07
C VAL A 137 15.79 -11.77 -21.05
N LYS A 138 16.32 -12.90 -20.63
CA LYS A 138 15.85 -13.80 -19.60
C LYS A 138 15.20 -13.03 -18.44
N VAL A 139 13.92 -13.30 -18.18
CA VAL A 139 13.20 -12.81 -16.99
C VAL A 139 14.04 -13.11 -15.78
N ASP A 140 14.64 -12.08 -15.21
CA ASP A 140 15.37 -12.21 -13.95
C ASP A 140 14.28 -12.24 -12.86
N ILE A 141 14.24 -13.32 -12.09
CA ILE A 141 13.26 -13.65 -11.03
C ILE A 141 13.10 -12.54 -9.97
N ARG A 142 13.97 -11.53 -10.01
CA ARG A 142 14.08 -10.44 -9.02
C ARG A 142 12.90 -9.46 -8.98
N LEU A 143 12.00 -9.44 -9.94
CA LEU A 143 11.02 -8.36 -10.13
C LEU A 143 9.71 -8.58 -9.36
N GLU A 144 9.29 -9.84 -9.21
CA GLU A 144 8.18 -10.19 -8.33
C GLU A 144 8.55 -10.07 -6.85
N ASP A 145 9.84 -10.15 -6.54
CA ASP A 145 10.39 -9.98 -5.20
C ASP A 145 10.22 -8.54 -4.69
N ASP A 146 10.44 -7.52 -5.51
CA ASP A 146 10.30 -6.11 -5.12
C ASP A 146 8.85 -5.76 -4.70
N TYR A 147 7.85 -6.39 -5.35
CA TYR A 147 6.46 -6.30 -4.90
C TYR A 147 6.28 -6.91 -3.50
N LEU A 148 6.78 -8.11 -3.28
CA LEU A 148 6.66 -8.83 -2.01
C LEU A 148 7.23 -8.03 -0.84
N PHE A 149 8.38 -7.38 -1.04
CA PHE A 149 9.07 -6.62 0.01
C PHE A 149 8.32 -5.33 0.36
N SER A 150 7.89 -4.57 -0.64
CA SER A 150 7.08 -3.35 -0.43
C SER A 150 5.72 -3.69 0.18
N HIS A 151 5.08 -4.77 -0.25
CA HIS A 151 3.85 -5.29 0.30
C HIS A 151 3.98 -5.60 1.79
N SER A 152 5.00 -6.34 2.19
CA SER A 152 5.25 -6.67 3.60
C SER A 152 5.43 -5.42 4.48
N VAL A 153 6.12 -4.40 3.96
CA VAL A 153 6.28 -3.12 4.67
C VAL A 153 4.96 -2.38 4.78
N ASN A 154 4.15 -2.34 3.73
CA ASN A 154 2.84 -1.68 3.76
C ASN A 154 1.87 -2.38 4.71
N VAL A 155 1.81 -3.73 4.67
CA VAL A 155 1.01 -4.51 5.60
C VAL A 155 1.43 -4.23 7.04
N CYS A 156 2.74 -4.11 7.32
CA CYS A 156 3.24 -3.73 8.64
C CYS A 156 2.74 -2.34 9.06
N ILE A 157 2.90 -1.32 8.21
CA ILE A 157 2.49 0.06 8.52
C ILE A 157 0.98 0.14 8.78
N LEU A 158 0.18 -0.46 7.89
CA LEU A 158 -1.28 -0.49 8.03
C LEU A 158 -1.72 -1.23 9.30
N SER A 159 -1.04 -2.35 9.63
CA SER A 159 -1.29 -3.13 10.84
C SER A 159 -0.97 -2.32 12.10
N LEU A 160 0.15 -1.60 12.13
CA LEU A 160 0.54 -0.77 13.25
C LEU A 160 -0.45 0.40 13.48
N ILE A 161 -0.90 1.06 12.43
CA ILE A 161 -1.91 2.12 12.49
C ILE A 161 -3.24 1.56 13.02
N THR A 162 -3.65 0.40 12.54
CA THR A 162 -4.86 -0.30 13.00
C THR A 162 -4.71 -0.72 14.46
N GLY A 163 -3.55 -1.25 14.85
CA GLY A 163 -3.23 -1.62 16.22
C GLY A 163 -3.26 -0.43 17.19
N LEU A 164 -2.71 0.72 16.78
CA LEU A 164 -2.83 1.99 17.53
C LEU A 164 -4.28 2.37 17.75
N THR A 165 -5.11 2.29 16.71
CA THR A 165 -6.55 2.57 16.79
C THR A 165 -7.29 1.54 17.65
N ALA A 166 -6.80 0.31 17.69
CA ALA A 166 -7.29 -0.75 18.57
C ALA A 166 -6.84 -0.60 20.04
N GLY A 167 -5.97 0.38 20.34
CA GLY A 167 -5.47 0.66 21.69
C GLY A 167 -4.31 -0.22 22.12
N LEU A 168 -3.58 -0.84 21.20
CA LEU A 168 -2.40 -1.64 21.51
C LEU A 168 -1.29 -0.76 22.06
N LYS A 169 -0.60 -1.26 23.11
CA LYS A 169 0.57 -0.62 23.70
C LYS A 169 1.81 -0.84 22.85
N ARG A 170 2.87 -0.06 23.10
CA ARG A 170 4.12 -0.10 22.33
C ARG A 170 4.67 -1.52 22.13
N ASP A 171 4.76 -2.34 23.17
CA ASP A 171 5.30 -3.69 23.06
C ASP A 171 4.41 -4.61 22.23
N GLN A 172 3.08 -4.45 22.35
CA GLN A 172 2.10 -5.18 21.54
C GLN A 172 2.18 -4.75 20.07
N LEU A 173 2.41 -3.44 19.81
CA LEU A 173 2.62 -2.91 18.46
C LEU A 173 3.90 -3.49 17.83
N VAL A 174 4.99 -3.61 18.60
CA VAL A 174 6.21 -4.24 18.09
C VAL A 174 5.95 -5.69 17.71
N THR A 175 5.29 -6.45 18.57
CA THR A 175 4.90 -7.86 18.29
C THR A 175 4.03 -7.95 17.02
N LEU A 176 3.01 -7.11 16.90
CA LEU A 176 2.16 -7.03 15.70
C LEU A 176 2.98 -6.67 14.45
N GLY A 177 3.81 -5.64 14.53
CA GLY A 177 4.61 -5.17 13.39
C GLY A 177 5.63 -6.20 12.93
N VAL A 178 6.30 -6.90 13.85
CA VAL A 178 7.22 -8.01 13.52
C VAL A 178 6.46 -9.13 12.80
N GLY A 179 5.28 -9.50 13.29
CA GLY A 179 4.45 -10.49 12.63
C GLY A 179 4.01 -10.04 11.24
N ALA A 180 3.53 -8.81 11.11
CA ALA A 180 3.03 -8.27 9.86
C ALA A 180 4.12 -8.10 8.80
N ILE A 181 5.34 -7.65 9.17
CA ILE A 181 6.43 -7.49 8.21
C ILE A 181 7.01 -8.84 7.74
N LEU A 182 6.79 -9.91 8.51
CA LEU A 182 7.29 -11.25 8.26
C LEU A 182 6.19 -12.25 7.84
N HIS A 183 4.94 -11.79 7.67
CA HIS A 183 3.79 -12.68 7.43
C HIS A 183 4.02 -13.64 6.26
N ASP A 184 4.66 -13.16 5.23
CA ASP A 184 4.91 -13.84 3.95
C ASP A 184 6.31 -14.48 3.83
N VAL A 185 7.12 -14.50 4.89
CA VAL A 185 8.51 -15.01 4.84
C VAL A 185 8.61 -16.45 4.33
N GLY A 186 7.57 -17.25 4.55
CA GLY A 186 7.49 -18.64 4.06
C GLY A 186 7.41 -18.77 2.54
N LYS A 187 7.09 -17.70 1.80
CA LYS A 187 7.09 -17.69 0.33
C LYS A 187 8.50 -17.96 -0.23
N GLY A 188 9.57 -17.50 0.44
CA GLY A 188 10.95 -17.81 0.07
C GLY A 188 11.31 -19.31 0.14
N ALA A 189 10.50 -20.15 0.79
CA ALA A 189 10.69 -21.59 0.84
C ALA A 189 9.79 -22.38 -0.15
N LEU A 190 9.06 -21.67 -1.03
CA LEU A 190 8.20 -22.29 -2.04
C LEU A 190 8.97 -22.58 -3.34
N PRO A 191 8.53 -23.56 -4.15
CA PRO A 191 9.11 -23.78 -5.47
C PRO A 191 8.89 -22.56 -6.39
N HIS A 192 9.96 -22.01 -6.92
CA HIS A 192 9.95 -20.81 -7.78
C HIS A 192 9.00 -20.94 -8.98
N HIS A 193 8.94 -22.13 -9.63
CA HIS A 193 8.07 -22.34 -10.79
C HIS A 193 6.57 -22.31 -10.48
N ILE A 194 6.20 -22.43 -9.19
CA ILE A 194 4.80 -22.31 -8.73
C ILE A 194 4.56 -20.87 -8.26
N LEU A 195 5.47 -20.32 -7.43
CA LEU A 195 5.34 -18.97 -6.87
C LEU A 195 5.26 -17.92 -7.97
N TYR A 196 6.08 -18.07 -9.02
CA TYR A 196 6.20 -17.13 -10.14
C TYR A 196 5.55 -17.65 -11.43
N LYS A 197 4.54 -18.46 -11.32
CA LYS A 197 3.83 -18.99 -12.49
C LYS A 197 3.03 -17.93 -13.20
N ASN A 198 3.30 -17.75 -14.49
CA ASN A 198 2.48 -16.91 -15.35
C ASN A 198 1.09 -17.55 -15.59
N GLY A 199 0.03 -16.91 -15.10
CA GLY A 199 -1.34 -17.37 -15.28
C GLY A 199 -1.98 -17.96 -14.01
N SER A 200 -3.13 -18.58 -14.18
CA SER A 200 -3.89 -19.16 -13.06
C SER A 200 -3.21 -20.40 -12.50
N LEU A 201 -3.19 -20.53 -11.18
CA LEU A 201 -2.75 -21.72 -10.48
C LEU A 201 -3.80 -22.84 -10.59
N THR A 202 -3.37 -24.09 -10.67
CA THR A 202 -4.26 -25.23 -10.46
C THR A 202 -4.61 -25.35 -8.97
N ALA A 203 -5.56 -26.21 -8.61
CA ALA A 203 -5.93 -26.45 -7.22
C ALA A 203 -4.73 -27.00 -6.41
N GLU A 204 -3.98 -27.92 -7.00
CA GLU A 204 -2.80 -28.53 -6.41
C GLU A 204 -1.66 -27.50 -6.22
N GLU A 205 -1.42 -26.64 -7.21
CA GLU A 205 -0.43 -25.57 -7.10
C GLU A 205 -0.85 -24.54 -6.03
N PHE A 206 -2.14 -24.25 -5.94
CA PHE A 206 -2.65 -23.35 -4.89
C PHE A 206 -2.49 -23.98 -3.50
N ASP A 207 -2.67 -25.31 -3.35
CA ASP A 207 -2.39 -26.01 -2.10
C ASP A 207 -0.91 -25.92 -1.70
N VAL A 208 0.02 -25.93 -2.68
CA VAL A 208 1.44 -25.66 -2.41
C VAL A 208 1.64 -24.22 -1.95
N ILE A 209 0.99 -23.24 -2.59
CA ILE A 209 1.09 -21.83 -2.14
C ILE A 209 0.61 -21.68 -0.69
N LYS A 210 -0.50 -22.32 -0.29
CA LYS A 210 -0.99 -22.23 1.10
C LYS A 210 0.05 -22.66 2.14
N THR A 211 0.98 -23.56 1.77
CA THR A 211 2.02 -24.03 2.70
C THR A 211 3.00 -22.93 3.13
N HIS A 212 3.00 -21.72 2.49
CA HIS A 212 3.85 -20.63 2.96
C HIS A 212 3.55 -20.22 4.41
N THR A 213 2.28 -20.39 4.86
CA THR A 213 1.89 -20.07 6.24
C THR A 213 2.58 -20.97 7.26
N THR A 214 2.53 -22.28 7.04
CA THR A 214 3.18 -23.29 7.90
C THR A 214 4.70 -23.20 7.81
N LYS A 215 5.25 -23.02 6.61
CA LYS A 215 6.70 -22.81 6.41
C LYS A 215 7.18 -21.52 7.08
N GLY A 216 6.41 -20.41 6.97
CA GLY A 216 6.71 -19.17 7.66
C GLY A 216 6.74 -19.36 9.18
N TYR A 217 5.77 -20.05 9.74
CA TYR A 217 5.76 -20.41 11.15
C TYR A 217 7.01 -21.20 11.57
N GLU A 218 7.41 -22.21 10.78
CA GLU A 218 8.60 -23.02 11.02
C GLU A 218 9.90 -22.18 10.96
N ILE A 219 10.02 -21.30 9.98
CA ILE A 219 11.15 -20.37 9.83
C ILE A 219 11.27 -19.45 11.05
N LEU A 220 10.14 -19.03 11.61
CA LEU A 220 10.06 -18.09 12.74
C LEU A 220 9.99 -18.76 14.12
N LEU A 221 10.26 -20.06 14.25
CA LEU A 221 10.22 -20.77 15.55
C LEU A 221 11.05 -20.10 16.64
N ASN A 222 12.20 -19.51 16.29
CA ASN A 222 13.08 -18.78 17.21
C ASN A 222 12.75 -17.28 17.31
N THR A 223 11.64 -16.82 16.73
CA THR A 223 11.14 -15.45 16.78
C THR A 223 9.68 -15.45 17.21
N PRO A 224 9.41 -15.63 18.50
CA PRO A 224 8.05 -15.84 18.99
C PRO A 224 7.11 -14.64 18.71
N GLU A 225 7.69 -13.43 18.52
CA GLU A 225 6.93 -12.20 18.36
C GLU A 225 6.18 -12.07 17.03
N GLY A 226 6.25 -13.01 16.12
CA GLY A 226 5.60 -12.84 14.82
C GLY A 226 5.09 -14.10 14.16
N ARG A 227 5.50 -15.25 14.68
CA ARG A 227 5.21 -16.55 14.03
C ARG A 227 3.72 -16.86 13.88
N GLU A 228 2.90 -16.40 14.84
CA GLU A 228 1.45 -16.64 14.80
C GLU A 228 0.79 -15.85 13.66
N VAL A 229 1.27 -14.65 13.35
CA VAL A 229 0.79 -13.89 12.20
C VAL A 229 1.15 -14.60 10.91
N ALA A 230 2.38 -15.12 10.78
CA ALA A 230 2.79 -15.88 9.60
C ALA A 230 1.92 -17.14 9.38
N LEU A 231 1.49 -17.80 10.45
CA LEU A 231 0.63 -18.97 10.38
C LEU A 231 -0.82 -18.62 10.01
N GLU A 232 -1.37 -17.57 10.66
CA GLU A 232 -2.83 -17.37 10.75
C GLU A 232 -3.36 -16.23 9.87
N HIS A 233 -2.53 -15.45 9.15
CA HIS A 233 -2.98 -14.27 8.41
C HIS A 233 -3.95 -14.60 7.25
N HIS A 234 -4.05 -15.85 6.83
CA HIS A 234 -5.05 -16.33 5.88
C HIS A 234 -6.21 -17.07 6.52
N GLU A 235 -6.26 -17.13 7.86
CA GLU A 235 -7.47 -17.58 8.54
C GLU A 235 -8.58 -16.54 8.39
N ARG A 236 -9.82 -17.02 8.33
CA ARG A 236 -11.00 -16.17 8.15
C ARG A 236 -11.90 -16.24 9.37
N TYR A 237 -12.51 -15.10 9.70
CA TYR A 237 -13.38 -15.01 10.87
C TYR A 237 -14.55 -16.01 10.83
N ASP A 238 -15.01 -16.37 9.63
CA ASP A 238 -16.06 -17.38 9.37
C ASP A 238 -15.55 -18.84 9.38
N GLY A 239 -14.26 -19.10 9.55
CA GLY A 239 -13.66 -20.45 9.58
C GLY A 239 -13.39 -21.04 8.18
N ASN A 240 -13.58 -20.26 7.11
CA ASN A 240 -13.31 -20.72 5.73
C ASN A 240 -11.88 -20.37 5.26
N GLY A 241 -10.98 -20.06 6.20
CA GLY A 241 -9.58 -19.76 5.95
C GLY A 241 -8.68 -20.99 5.97
N TYR A 242 -7.38 -20.75 6.00
CA TYR A 242 -6.34 -21.80 6.11
C TYR A 242 -5.17 -21.27 6.96
N PRO A 243 -4.31 -22.14 7.55
CA PRO A 243 -4.19 -23.58 7.32
C PRO A 243 -5.15 -24.44 8.16
N ASP A 244 -5.60 -23.95 9.33
CA ASP A 244 -6.29 -24.75 10.34
C ASP A 244 -7.82 -24.58 10.31
N GLY A 245 -8.36 -23.60 9.59
CA GLY A 245 -9.79 -23.25 9.57
C GLY A 245 -10.28 -22.68 10.90
N LYS A 246 -9.43 -21.92 11.61
CA LYS A 246 -9.76 -21.26 12.86
C LYS A 246 -10.90 -20.25 12.67
N GLN A 247 -11.76 -20.13 13.70
CA GLN A 247 -12.92 -19.26 13.64
C GLN A 247 -12.94 -18.21 14.74
N GLY A 248 -13.31 -17.00 14.40
CA GLY A 248 -13.55 -15.93 15.35
C GLY A 248 -12.36 -15.67 16.26
N ARG A 249 -12.54 -15.81 17.58
CA ARG A 249 -11.51 -15.54 18.59
C ARG A 249 -10.42 -16.62 18.70
N GLN A 250 -10.52 -17.70 17.98
CA GLN A 250 -9.44 -18.70 17.86
C GLN A 250 -8.25 -18.14 17.07
N ILE A 251 -8.50 -17.18 16.17
CA ILE A 251 -7.48 -16.48 15.41
C ILE A 251 -6.88 -15.40 16.31
N SER A 252 -5.54 -15.31 16.39
CA SER A 252 -4.88 -14.28 17.17
C SER A 252 -5.27 -12.88 16.68
N GLN A 253 -5.40 -11.91 17.60
CA GLN A 253 -5.78 -10.54 17.24
C GLN A 253 -4.78 -9.94 16.24
N ASN A 254 -3.50 -10.21 16.39
CA ASN A 254 -2.46 -9.73 15.49
C ASN A 254 -2.62 -10.26 14.08
N ALA A 255 -2.94 -11.54 13.94
CA ALA A 255 -3.21 -12.15 12.63
C ALA A 255 -4.49 -11.60 12.00
N GLN A 256 -5.56 -11.37 12.77
CA GLN A 256 -6.77 -10.75 12.26
C GLN A 256 -6.52 -9.33 11.73
N ILE A 257 -5.70 -8.53 12.44
CA ILE A 257 -5.32 -7.18 11.99
C ILE A 257 -4.49 -7.27 10.69
N ALA A 258 -3.46 -8.11 10.67
CA ALA A 258 -2.59 -8.28 9.51
C ALA A 258 -3.37 -8.76 8.28
N SER A 259 -4.33 -9.68 8.44
CA SER A 259 -5.19 -10.20 7.38
C SER A 259 -6.00 -9.11 6.67
N ILE A 260 -6.59 -8.18 7.42
CA ILE A 260 -7.32 -7.03 6.84
C ILE A 260 -6.36 -6.16 6.02
N CYS A 261 -5.18 -5.87 6.56
CA CYS A 261 -4.19 -5.01 5.94
C CYS A 261 -3.57 -5.66 4.70
N ASP A 262 -3.32 -6.97 4.74
CA ASP A 262 -2.84 -7.77 3.63
C ASP A 262 -3.83 -7.71 2.45
N VAL A 263 -5.11 -8.03 2.69
CA VAL A 263 -6.14 -7.97 1.65
C VAL A 263 -6.29 -6.57 1.08
N TYR A 264 -6.28 -5.53 1.92
CA TYR A 264 -6.39 -4.15 1.44
C TYR A 264 -5.21 -3.75 0.56
N ASP A 265 -3.97 -4.00 1.00
CA ASP A 265 -2.79 -3.69 0.20
C ASP A 265 -2.73 -4.51 -1.08
N ALA A 266 -3.09 -5.81 -1.01
CA ALA A 266 -3.14 -6.68 -2.17
C ALA A 266 -4.16 -6.24 -3.23
N VAL A 267 -5.28 -5.64 -2.83
CA VAL A 267 -6.34 -5.17 -3.75
C VAL A 267 -6.00 -3.79 -4.32
N THR A 268 -5.38 -2.91 -3.55
CA THR A 268 -5.02 -1.54 -3.98
C THR A 268 -3.68 -1.45 -4.70
N SER A 269 -2.92 -2.54 -4.75
CA SER A 269 -1.64 -2.62 -5.45
C SER A 269 -1.81 -3.11 -6.88
N VAL A 270 -1.02 -2.53 -7.79
CA VAL A 270 -0.89 -3.04 -9.17
C VAL A 270 -0.20 -4.39 -9.10
N ARG A 271 -0.70 -5.38 -9.81
CA ARG A 271 -0.08 -6.70 -10.01
C ARG A 271 -0.01 -7.00 -11.49
N ILE A 272 0.94 -7.84 -11.91
CA ILE A 272 1.16 -8.27 -13.29
C ILE A 272 -0.14 -8.65 -14.02
N TYR A 273 -1.07 -9.29 -13.29
CA TYR A 273 -2.30 -9.87 -13.85
C TYR A 273 -3.58 -9.08 -13.51
N ARG A 274 -3.46 -7.97 -12.75
CA ARG A 274 -4.63 -7.24 -12.28
C ARG A 274 -4.34 -5.76 -12.04
N ALA A 275 -5.13 -4.89 -12.66
CA ALA A 275 -5.15 -3.47 -12.32
C ALA A 275 -5.49 -3.27 -10.83
N ALA A 276 -4.86 -2.29 -10.19
CA ALA A 276 -5.19 -1.91 -8.82
C ALA A 276 -6.63 -1.40 -8.75
N HIS A 277 -7.37 -1.84 -7.74
CA HIS A 277 -8.64 -1.20 -7.42
C HIS A 277 -8.39 0.17 -6.79
N PRO A 278 -9.18 1.18 -7.14
CA PRO A 278 -9.14 2.45 -6.45
C PRO A 278 -9.38 2.27 -4.94
N PRO A 279 -8.75 3.09 -4.07
CA PRO A 279 -8.89 2.94 -2.62
C PRO A 279 -10.33 2.92 -2.12
N HIS A 280 -11.25 3.67 -2.73
CA HIS A 280 -12.66 3.68 -2.35
C HIS A 280 -13.36 2.34 -2.59
N GLU A 281 -13.04 1.62 -3.68
CA GLU A 281 -13.57 0.27 -3.93
C GLU A 281 -13.01 -0.73 -2.92
N ALA A 282 -11.72 -0.64 -2.59
CA ALA A 282 -11.10 -1.49 -1.57
C ALA A 282 -11.69 -1.25 -0.18
N VAL A 283 -11.99 0.01 0.18
CA VAL A 283 -12.72 0.38 1.40
C VAL A 283 -14.10 -0.27 1.43
N GLU A 284 -14.82 -0.31 0.31
CA GLU A 284 -16.13 -0.96 0.22
C GLU A 284 -16.02 -2.48 0.36
N LEU A 285 -15.05 -3.10 -0.30
CA LEU A 285 -14.79 -4.54 -0.20
C LEU A 285 -14.47 -4.95 1.23
N VAL A 286 -13.58 -4.25 1.91
CA VAL A 286 -13.22 -4.54 3.30
C VAL A 286 -14.43 -4.30 4.22
N SER A 287 -15.21 -3.23 4.01
CA SER A 287 -16.43 -2.94 4.78
C SER A 287 -17.46 -4.07 4.66
N ALA A 288 -17.68 -4.58 3.45
CA ALA A 288 -18.63 -5.67 3.17
C ALA A 288 -18.16 -7.04 3.71
N SER A 289 -16.90 -7.16 4.10
CA SER A 289 -16.31 -8.42 4.59
C SER A 289 -16.40 -8.59 6.11
N GLY A 290 -16.96 -7.61 6.83
CA GLY A 290 -17.15 -7.67 8.29
C GLY A 290 -18.02 -8.84 8.73
N ASN A 291 -17.63 -9.54 9.80
CA ASN A 291 -18.22 -10.76 10.35
C ASN A 291 -18.27 -11.96 9.37
N ARG A 292 -17.58 -11.86 8.24
CA ARG A 292 -17.35 -12.95 7.29
C ARG A 292 -15.87 -13.27 7.22
N ALA A 293 -15.12 -12.55 6.41
CA ALA A 293 -13.67 -12.73 6.34
C ALA A 293 -12.97 -12.14 7.58
N PHE A 294 -13.46 -11.05 8.15
CA PHE A 294 -12.82 -10.28 9.21
C PHE A 294 -13.78 -9.95 10.37
N SER A 295 -13.22 -9.72 11.56
CA SER A 295 -13.97 -9.13 12.67
C SER A 295 -14.48 -7.73 12.32
N LEU A 296 -15.78 -7.48 12.46
CA LEU A 296 -16.38 -6.16 12.18
C LEU A 296 -15.76 -5.05 13.02
N ASP A 297 -15.44 -5.30 14.29
CA ASP A 297 -14.79 -4.34 15.18
C ASP A 297 -13.41 -3.92 14.65
N LEU A 298 -12.61 -4.87 14.17
CA LEU A 298 -11.31 -4.58 13.58
C LEU A 298 -11.41 -3.88 12.22
N VAL A 299 -12.40 -4.25 11.39
CA VAL A 299 -12.70 -3.54 10.14
C VAL A 299 -13.01 -2.07 10.42
N GLN A 300 -13.85 -1.77 11.42
CA GLN A 300 -14.17 -0.38 11.79
C GLN A 300 -12.92 0.39 12.24
N LYS A 301 -12.04 -0.25 13.03
CA LYS A 301 -10.77 0.36 13.47
C LYS A 301 -9.82 0.61 12.32
N PHE A 302 -9.68 -0.32 11.39
CA PHE A 302 -8.89 -0.15 10.17
C PHE A 302 -9.38 1.04 9.34
N LEU A 303 -10.67 1.09 9.05
CA LEU A 303 -11.28 2.12 8.19
C LEU A 303 -11.20 3.53 8.78
N ARG A 304 -10.97 3.69 10.09
CA ARG A 304 -10.82 5.02 10.70
C ARG A 304 -9.62 5.80 10.19
N ASN A 305 -8.59 5.11 9.70
CA ASN A 305 -7.35 5.73 9.26
C ASN A 305 -7.06 5.56 7.77
N ILE A 306 -8.01 5.06 6.99
CA ILE A 306 -7.86 4.88 5.54
C ILE A 306 -8.72 5.92 4.82
N ALA A 307 -8.09 6.74 3.97
CA ALA A 307 -8.80 7.65 3.09
C ALA A 307 -9.36 6.89 1.88
N ALA A 308 -10.68 6.85 1.71
CA ALA A 308 -11.31 6.27 0.52
C ALA A 308 -10.95 7.08 -0.73
N TYR A 309 -10.74 8.38 -0.55
CA TYR A 309 -10.31 9.31 -1.59
C TYR A 309 -9.01 9.98 -1.13
N PRO A 310 -7.83 9.48 -1.52
CA PRO A 310 -6.55 10.03 -1.12
C PRO A 310 -6.36 11.50 -1.55
N SER A 311 -5.56 12.24 -0.80
CA SER A 311 -5.22 13.62 -1.12
C SER A 311 -4.63 13.72 -2.54
N GLY A 312 -5.09 14.70 -3.32
CA GLY A 312 -4.71 14.87 -4.72
C GLY A 312 -5.61 14.14 -5.72
N SER A 313 -6.57 13.33 -5.27
CA SER A 313 -7.57 12.73 -6.17
C SER A 313 -8.46 13.82 -6.75
N ILE A 314 -8.69 13.77 -8.06
CA ILE A 314 -9.67 14.65 -8.73
C ILE A 314 -11.03 13.95 -8.69
N VAL A 315 -12.02 14.64 -8.16
CA VAL A 315 -13.35 14.06 -7.90
C VAL A 315 -14.45 14.92 -8.51
N GLU A 316 -15.48 14.24 -9.01
CA GLU A 316 -16.76 14.87 -9.36
C GLU A 316 -17.75 14.62 -8.23
N LEU A 317 -18.39 15.69 -7.76
CA LEU A 317 -19.40 15.65 -6.72
C LEU A 317 -20.77 15.31 -7.30
N SER A 318 -21.72 14.93 -6.44
CA SER A 318 -23.10 14.57 -6.85
C SER A 318 -23.87 15.71 -7.52
N ASP A 319 -23.47 16.96 -7.27
CA ASP A 319 -24.00 18.16 -7.90
C ASP A 319 -23.21 18.59 -9.17
N GLN A 320 -22.36 17.71 -9.70
CA GLN A 320 -21.57 17.86 -10.93
C GLN A 320 -20.37 18.82 -10.83
N ARG A 321 -20.13 19.47 -9.68
CA ARG A 321 -18.91 20.25 -9.47
C ARG A 321 -17.69 19.32 -9.45
N VAL A 322 -16.53 19.82 -9.89
CA VAL A 322 -15.27 19.07 -9.87
C VAL A 322 -14.30 19.72 -8.91
N GLY A 323 -13.61 18.92 -8.15
CA GLY A 323 -12.62 19.40 -7.19
C GLY A 323 -11.47 18.43 -6.97
N ILE A 324 -10.51 18.87 -6.20
CA ILE A 324 -9.35 18.09 -5.75
C ILE A 324 -9.49 17.80 -4.25
N VAL A 325 -9.29 16.56 -3.87
CA VAL A 325 -9.26 16.16 -2.45
C VAL A 325 -8.04 16.77 -1.78
N ILE A 326 -8.27 17.52 -0.69
CA ILE A 326 -7.21 18.11 0.13
C ILE A 326 -6.74 17.11 1.17
N ASP A 327 -7.65 16.68 2.03
CA ASP A 327 -7.43 15.69 3.08
C ASP A 327 -8.75 14.99 3.47
N THR A 328 -8.62 14.01 4.35
CA THR A 328 -9.78 13.30 4.92
C THR A 328 -9.67 13.36 6.45
N PRO A 329 -10.72 13.83 7.17
CA PRO A 329 -10.72 13.84 8.62
C PRO A 329 -10.64 12.40 9.19
N PRO A 330 -9.84 12.16 10.26
CA PRO A 330 -9.76 10.86 10.92
C PRO A 330 -11.13 10.33 11.36
N GLY A 331 -11.41 9.08 11.05
CA GLY A 331 -12.69 8.43 11.35
C GLY A 331 -13.77 8.63 10.30
N PHE A 332 -13.55 9.45 9.27
CA PHE A 332 -14.53 9.80 8.24
C PHE A 332 -14.01 9.46 6.83
N SER A 333 -13.58 8.23 6.64
CA SER A 333 -12.93 7.70 5.43
C SER A 333 -13.53 8.18 4.10
N LYS A 334 -14.85 8.32 4.01
CA LYS A 334 -15.60 8.67 2.79
C LYS A 334 -15.96 10.16 2.68
N TYR A 335 -15.55 11.00 3.65
CA TYR A 335 -15.95 12.41 3.73
C TYR A 335 -14.72 13.34 3.68
N PRO A 336 -14.06 13.49 2.51
CA PRO A 336 -12.91 14.35 2.38
C PRO A 336 -13.27 15.84 2.39
N ARG A 337 -12.27 16.69 2.67
CA ARG A 337 -12.29 18.10 2.26
C ARG A 337 -11.88 18.22 0.80
N VAL A 338 -12.62 19.00 0.03
CA VAL A 338 -12.44 19.14 -1.41
C VAL A 338 -12.28 20.62 -1.75
N ARG A 339 -11.22 20.98 -2.46
CA ARG A 339 -11.07 22.28 -3.10
C ARG A 339 -11.73 22.24 -4.46
N LEU A 340 -12.70 23.09 -4.69
CA LEU A 340 -13.43 23.16 -5.95
C LEU A 340 -12.55 23.76 -7.04
N LEU A 341 -12.56 23.14 -8.20
CA LEU A 341 -11.83 23.56 -9.40
C LEU A 341 -12.76 24.07 -10.49
N PHE A 342 -13.90 23.36 -10.69
CA PHE A 342 -14.88 23.68 -11.71
C PHE A 342 -16.29 23.63 -11.12
N ASP A 343 -17.14 24.53 -11.61
CA ASP A 343 -18.57 24.55 -11.26
C ASP A 343 -19.37 23.49 -12.03
N GLN A 344 -20.70 23.54 -11.93
CA GLN A 344 -21.62 22.58 -12.57
C GLN A 344 -21.57 22.66 -14.11
N ASP A 345 -21.29 23.85 -14.65
CA ASP A 345 -21.15 24.12 -16.08
C ASP A 345 -19.72 23.91 -16.59
N LYS A 346 -18.85 23.29 -15.74
CA LYS A 346 -17.43 23.05 -16.01
C LYS A 346 -16.63 24.33 -16.24
N GLN A 347 -17.07 25.47 -15.69
CA GLN A 347 -16.28 26.69 -15.71
C GLN A 347 -15.33 26.73 -14.50
N PRO A 348 -14.07 27.15 -14.68
CA PRO A 348 -13.09 27.19 -13.59
C PRO A 348 -13.46 28.25 -12.54
N TYR A 349 -13.34 27.93 -11.27
CA TYR A 349 -13.48 28.89 -10.20
C TYR A 349 -12.34 29.90 -10.19
N LYS A 350 -12.68 31.18 -10.10
CA LYS A 350 -11.69 32.29 -10.02
C LYS A 350 -11.13 32.48 -8.63
N ARG A 351 -11.72 31.89 -7.61
CA ARG A 351 -11.30 31.97 -6.20
C ARG A 351 -11.21 30.56 -5.63
N THR A 352 -10.30 30.38 -4.69
CA THR A 352 -10.22 29.13 -3.93
C THR A 352 -11.46 28.96 -3.07
N LEU A 353 -12.20 27.88 -3.29
CA LEU A 353 -13.35 27.48 -2.50
C LEU A 353 -13.11 26.05 -2.00
N GLU A 354 -13.29 25.84 -0.72
CA GLU A 354 -13.12 24.54 -0.09
C GLU A 354 -14.42 24.11 0.59
N ILE A 355 -14.76 22.85 0.46
CA ILE A 355 -15.94 22.25 1.06
C ILE A 355 -15.49 21.07 1.89
N ASN A 356 -15.94 21.00 3.13
CA ASN A 356 -15.87 19.79 3.92
C ASN A 356 -17.13 18.97 3.65
N THR A 357 -17.01 17.81 2.98
CA THR A 357 -18.20 16.99 2.64
C THR A 357 -18.90 16.43 3.87
N LEU A 358 -18.23 16.38 5.02
CA LEU A 358 -18.83 15.97 6.29
C LEU A 358 -19.93 16.96 6.75
N ASP A 359 -19.77 18.26 6.46
CA ASP A 359 -20.76 19.29 6.81
C ASP A 359 -21.92 19.33 5.80
N HIS A 360 -21.82 18.58 4.71
CA HIS A 360 -22.79 18.49 3.63
C HIS A 360 -23.16 17.05 3.29
N PRO A 361 -23.90 16.30 4.14
CA PRO A 361 -24.12 14.86 3.98
C PRO A 361 -24.83 14.45 2.67
N SER A 362 -25.56 15.37 2.04
CA SER A 362 -26.18 15.15 0.72
C SER A 362 -25.20 15.28 -0.45
N LEU A 363 -24.01 15.82 -0.19
CA LEU A 363 -23.00 16.04 -1.21
C LEU A 363 -22.00 14.86 -1.17
N MET A 364 -22.15 13.95 -2.11
CA MET A 364 -21.31 12.75 -2.21
C MET A 364 -20.32 12.87 -3.37
N ILE A 365 -19.24 12.11 -3.30
CA ILE A 365 -18.37 11.89 -4.46
C ILE A 365 -19.08 10.91 -5.39
N ARG A 366 -19.31 11.36 -6.63
CA ARG A 366 -19.93 10.58 -7.68
C ARG A 366 -18.93 9.73 -8.43
N LYS A 367 -17.74 10.30 -8.68
CA LYS A 367 -16.69 9.67 -9.50
C LYS A 367 -15.31 10.23 -9.14
N VAL A 368 -14.30 9.40 -9.22
CA VAL A 368 -12.89 9.82 -9.30
C VAL A 368 -12.53 9.94 -10.77
N LEU A 369 -12.05 11.11 -11.20
CA LEU A 369 -11.69 11.37 -12.58
C LEU A 369 -10.30 10.85 -12.89
N THR A 370 -10.11 10.32 -14.10
CA THR A 370 -8.77 9.99 -14.62
C THR A 370 -8.01 11.26 -15.03
N GLU A 371 -6.71 11.15 -15.25
CA GLU A 371 -5.91 12.30 -15.71
C GLU A 371 -6.35 12.78 -17.09
N GLU A 372 -6.79 11.88 -18.00
CA GLU A 372 -7.31 12.24 -19.31
C GLU A 372 -8.62 13.02 -19.19
N GLU A 373 -9.55 12.57 -18.34
CA GLU A 373 -10.81 13.27 -18.11
C GLU A 373 -10.57 14.66 -17.52
N PHE A 374 -9.61 14.76 -16.57
CA PHE A 374 -9.25 16.02 -15.96
C PHE A 374 -8.54 16.96 -16.94
N ALA A 375 -7.63 16.46 -17.76
CA ALA A 375 -6.95 17.24 -18.80
C ALA A 375 -7.93 17.76 -19.83
N ALA A 376 -8.92 16.96 -20.26
CA ALA A 376 -9.96 17.38 -21.15
C ALA A 376 -10.77 18.58 -20.61
N LEU A 377 -11.08 18.59 -19.31
CA LEU A 377 -11.73 19.73 -18.65
C LEU A 377 -10.87 21.01 -18.67
N ARG A 378 -9.55 20.86 -18.65
CA ARG A 378 -8.58 21.96 -18.73
C ARG A 378 -8.27 22.39 -20.17
N GLY A 379 -8.79 21.73 -21.18
CA GLY A 379 -8.42 21.95 -22.58
C GLY A 379 -6.98 21.55 -22.90
N ILE A 380 -6.42 20.59 -22.15
CA ILE A 380 -5.05 20.07 -22.33
C ILE A 380 -5.16 18.72 -23.05
N VAL A 381 -4.35 18.53 -24.09
CA VAL A 381 -4.17 17.23 -24.77
C VAL A 381 -3.01 16.51 -24.06
N ILE A 382 -3.25 15.30 -23.54
CA ILE A 382 -2.25 14.43 -22.91
C ILE A 382 -1.67 13.45 -23.93
#